data_93c8baf747e1fcc813c77164320f44e5
#
_entry.id   93c8baf747e1fcc813c77164320f44e5
#
_cell.length_a   1.000
_cell.length_b   1.000
_cell.length_c   1.000
_cell.angle_alpha   90.00
_cell.angle_beta   90.00
_cell.angle_gamma   90.00
#
_symmetry.space_group_name_H-M   'P 1'
#
loop_
_entity.id
_entity.type
_entity.pdbx_description
1 polymer ?
#
loop_
_entity_poly.entity_id
_entity_poly.type
_entity_poly.pdbx_seq_one_letter_code
_entity_poly.pdbx_strand_id
1 'polypeptide(L)'
;MPSETSDHVPTPVQNDPALSAGVRRRRFVGYLVAALTLSLAAQIGLGGLSPTMAADLEEPVITSYAWAPVRTVTAGGTTYTYRELGPKGGIPVVFFVHLAGNLDNWDPRIIDPIAEHRHVITFDNKGVGATTGSVPGTIEEAADDAYTFIKALDFDRIDVFSFSMGGMIAQDLVLKHPDLVRKLVLTGTGPRGGKDIDKVAGTTYWDILRATLTRSDPKEFLFFNRNATGKRAAKAFIKRLQERTVDRDKAMSVEGFQTQLNAIQRFGRSAPSDLSAITQPTLIANGDNDRMVPTVLSEDLHRRIKGSELVIYPDSGHGGIFQFHEKFAPLAVKFLGR
;
A
#
# COMPACT_ATOMS: atom_id res chain seq x y z
N MET A 1 -45.77 -3.75 -58.41
CA MET A 1 -46.03 -5.08 -57.86
C MET A 1 -44.94 -5.34 -56.86
N PRO A 2 -45.26 -5.43 -55.58
CA PRO A 2 -44.27 -5.67 -54.52
C PRO A 2 -44.12 -7.15 -54.24
N SER A 3 -42.92 -7.59 -53.93
CA SER A 3 -42.62 -8.94 -53.43
C SER A 3 -42.38 -8.85 -51.91
N GLU A 4 -43.18 -9.62 -51.20
CA GLU A 4 -43.11 -9.86 -49.76
C GLU A 4 -41.82 -10.54 -49.36
N THR A 5 -41.18 -10.11 -48.28
CA THR A 5 -40.19 -10.89 -47.54
C THR A 5 -40.65 -11.05 -46.10
N SER A 6 -40.81 -12.31 -45.71
CA SER A 6 -41.32 -12.79 -44.44
C SER A 6 -40.34 -12.53 -43.29
N ASP A 7 -40.86 -11.93 -42.22
CA ASP A 7 -40.23 -11.82 -40.91
C ASP A 7 -40.15 -13.20 -40.23
N HIS A 8 -38.96 -13.60 -39.85
CA HIS A 8 -38.72 -14.75 -38.99
C HIS A 8 -38.33 -14.23 -37.60
N VAL A 9 -39.25 -14.32 -36.65
CA VAL A 9 -39.04 -14.05 -35.22
C VAL A 9 -38.53 -15.33 -34.56
N PRO A 10 -37.39 -15.34 -33.86
CA PRO A 10 -36.97 -16.51 -33.08
C PRO A 10 -37.69 -16.55 -31.72
N THR A 11 -38.22 -17.73 -31.41
CA THR A 11 -38.84 -18.10 -30.13
C THR A 11 -37.83 -18.11 -28.97
N PRO A 12 -38.24 -17.76 -27.74
CA PRO A 12 -37.36 -17.78 -26.57
C PRO A 12 -37.12 -19.20 -26.07
N VAL A 13 -35.86 -19.47 -25.72
CA VAL A 13 -35.39 -20.71 -25.10
C VAL A 13 -35.86 -20.76 -23.65
N GLN A 14 -36.61 -21.79 -23.28
CA GLN A 14 -37.01 -22.11 -21.92
C GLN A 14 -35.78 -22.53 -21.09
N ASN A 15 -35.56 -21.86 -19.95
CA ASN A 15 -34.60 -22.26 -18.95
C ASN A 15 -35.10 -23.43 -18.11
N ASP A 16 -34.36 -24.52 -18.12
CA ASP A 16 -34.58 -25.70 -17.26
C ASP A 16 -34.03 -25.45 -15.84
N PRO A 17 -34.85 -25.60 -14.77
CA PRO A 17 -34.42 -25.26 -13.41
C PRO A 17 -33.62 -26.36 -12.67
N ALA A 18 -33.19 -27.43 -13.35
CA ALA A 18 -32.63 -28.61 -12.66
C ALA A 18 -31.10 -28.58 -12.39
N LEU A 19 -30.35 -27.57 -12.87
CA LEU A 19 -28.88 -27.56 -12.76
C LEU A 19 -28.26 -26.62 -11.71
N SER A 20 -29.08 -25.90 -10.90
CA SER A 20 -28.56 -24.95 -9.91
C SER A 20 -28.51 -25.44 -8.45
N ALA A 21 -28.92 -26.68 -8.18
CA ALA A 21 -29.05 -27.18 -6.78
C ALA A 21 -27.80 -27.89 -6.21
N GLY A 22 -26.74 -28.10 -7.00
CA GLY A 22 -25.60 -28.95 -6.61
C GLY A 22 -24.42 -28.27 -5.92
N VAL A 23 -24.27 -26.95 -6.00
CA VAL A 23 -23.03 -26.26 -5.57
C VAL A 23 -23.17 -25.50 -4.24
N ARG A 24 -24.39 -25.30 -3.73
CA ARG A 24 -24.61 -24.54 -2.47
C ARG A 24 -24.57 -25.36 -1.18
N ARG A 25 -24.45 -26.69 -1.23
CA ARG A 25 -24.52 -27.55 -0.01
C ARG A 25 -23.19 -27.87 0.66
N ARG A 26 -22.03 -27.52 0.09
CA ARG A 26 -20.73 -27.88 0.69
C ARG A 26 -20.02 -26.78 1.53
N ARG A 27 -20.58 -25.57 1.62
CA ARG A 27 -19.98 -24.47 2.41
C ARG A 27 -20.67 -24.15 3.72
N PHE A 28 -21.78 -24.82 4.08
CA PHE A 28 -22.53 -24.56 5.31
C PHE A 28 -22.25 -25.54 6.45
N VAL A 29 -21.45 -26.59 6.23
CA VAL A 29 -21.17 -27.61 7.26
C VAL A 29 -19.95 -27.24 8.12
N GLY A 30 -19.08 -26.34 7.67
CA GLY A 30 -17.88 -25.94 8.42
C GLY A 30 -18.13 -25.00 9.61
N TYR A 31 -19.22 -24.24 9.61
CA TYR A 31 -19.50 -23.26 10.69
C TYR A 31 -20.40 -23.77 11.81
N LEU A 32 -21.05 -24.93 11.64
CA LEU A 32 -21.94 -25.46 12.67
C LEU A 32 -21.22 -26.36 13.71
N VAL A 33 -19.99 -26.81 13.41
CA VAL A 33 -19.22 -27.66 14.33
C VAL A 33 -18.52 -26.84 15.41
N ALA A 34 -18.15 -25.59 15.12
CA ALA A 34 -17.48 -24.70 16.08
C ALA A 34 -18.45 -24.10 17.12
N ALA A 35 -19.75 -23.98 16.80
CA ALA A 35 -20.76 -23.41 17.71
C ALA A 35 -21.39 -24.43 18.64
N LEU A 36 -21.32 -25.73 18.35
CA LEU A 36 -21.93 -26.80 19.16
C LEU A 36 -21.00 -27.34 20.26
N THR A 37 -19.70 -27.07 20.22
CA THR A 37 -18.75 -27.50 21.27
C THR A 37 -18.74 -26.56 22.49
N LEU A 38 -19.23 -25.33 22.37
CA LEU A 38 -19.32 -24.38 23.50
C LEU A 38 -20.60 -24.50 24.33
N SER A 39 -21.64 -25.17 23.83
CA SER A 39 -22.93 -25.30 24.57
C SER A 39 -23.03 -26.58 25.38
N LEU A 40 -22.15 -27.55 25.25
CA LEU A 40 -22.24 -28.82 25.99
C LEU A 40 -21.41 -28.83 27.29
N ALA A 41 -20.51 -27.83 27.47
CA ALA A 41 -19.71 -27.73 28.71
C ALA A 41 -20.45 -27.09 29.90
N ALA A 42 -21.65 -26.54 29.68
CA ALA A 42 -22.40 -25.82 30.73
C ALA A 42 -23.37 -26.68 31.52
N GLN A 43 -23.50 -28.01 31.25
CA GLN A 43 -24.50 -28.85 31.92
C GLN A 43 -23.92 -30.05 32.69
N ILE A 44 -22.61 -30.22 32.79
CA ILE A 44 -22.04 -31.22 33.70
C ILE A 44 -21.41 -30.45 34.87
N GLY A 45 -22.14 -30.35 35.95
CA GLY A 45 -21.67 -29.79 37.22
C GLY A 45 -20.52 -30.62 37.78
N LEU A 46 -19.29 -30.23 37.51
CA LEU A 46 -18.09 -30.62 38.25
C LEU A 46 -17.53 -29.35 38.91
N GLY A 47 -17.74 -29.32 40.23
CA GLY A 47 -17.23 -28.24 41.09
C GLY A 47 -15.71 -28.14 40.99
N GLY A 48 -15.21 -26.90 41.01
CA GLY A 48 -13.85 -26.58 41.40
C GLY A 48 -12.79 -26.67 40.33
N LEU A 49 -12.96 -25.99 39.17
CA LEU A 49 -11.82 -25.54 38.36
C LEU A 49 -11.71 -24.03 38.52
N SER A 50 -10.61 -23.62 39.14
CA SER A 50 -10.25 -22.21 39.30
C SER A 50 -10.22 -21.50 37.92
N PRO A 51 -10.60 -20.20 37.81
CA PRO A 51 -10.63 -19.46 36.54
C PRO A 51 -9.23 -19.05 36.02
N THR A 52 -8.21 -19.87 36.26
CA THR A 52 -6.79 -19.53 35.96
C THR A 52 -6.24 -20.28 34.76
N MET A 53 -7.04 -20.81 33.87
CA MET A 53 -6.57 -21.40 32.60
C MET A 53 -7.45 -20.95 31.42
N ALA A 54 -7.75 -19.66 31.34
CA ALA A 54 -7.80 -19.02 30.02
C ALA A 54 -6.35 -18.88 29.61
N ALA A 55 -5.77 -19.91 29.00
CA ALA A 55 -4.54 -19.75 28.25
C ALA A 55 -4.83 -18.62 27.26
N ASP A 56 -4.06 -17.53 27.32
CA ASP A 56 -3.99 -16.54 26.26
C ASP A 56 -3.65 -17.34 24.99
N LEU A 57 -4.68 -17.71 24.23
CA LEU A 57 -4.49 -18.22 22.89
C LEU A 57 -3.94 -17.04 22.12
N GLU A 58 -2.61 -16.95 22.00
CA GLU A 58 -1.98 -15.96 21.14
C GLU A 58 -2.66 -16.04 19.78
N GLU A 59 -3.28 -14.94 19.34
CA GLU A 59 -3.85 -14.88 18.00
C GLU A 59 -2.76 -15.23 16.99
N PRO A 60 -3.06 -16.09 16.00
CA PRO A 60 -2.06 -16.51 15.02
C PRO A 60 -1.46 -15.29 14.32
N VAL A 61 -0.13 -15.21 14.29
CA VAL A 61 0.57 -14.12 13.63
C VAL A 61 0.31 -14.18 12.13
N ILE A 62 -0.40 -13.19 11.60
CA ILE A 62 -0.66 -13.05 10.16
C ILE A 62 0.56 -12.38 9.54
N THR A 63 1.22 -13.06 8.60
CA THR A 63 2.38 -12.52 7.87
C THR A 63 2.10 -12.27 6.40
N SER A 64 0.96 -12.71 5.87
CA SER A 64 0.57 -12.45 4.49
C SER A 64 -0.35 -11.24 4.37
N TYR A 65 0.06 -10.27 3.57
CA TYR A 65 -0.69 -9.04 3.31
C TYR A 65 -2.04 -9.28 2.65
N ALA A 66 -2.14 -10.32 1.83
CA ALA A 66 -3.41 -10.70 1.19
C ALA A 66 -4.52 -11.04 2.22
N TRP A 67 -4.14 -11.43 3.44
CA TRP A 67 -5.07 -11.83 4.50
C TRP A 67 -5.08 -10.89 5.71
N ALA A 68 -4.27 -9.82 5.69
CA ALA A 68 -4.23 -8.87 6.79
C ALA A 68 -5.60 -8.23 7.02
N PRO A 69 -6.13 -8.25 8.26
CA PRO A 69 -7.44 -7.68 8.55
C PRO A 69 -7.44 -6.16 8.38
N VAL A 70 -8.58 -5.63 7.92
CA VAL A 70 -8.81 -4.19 7.86
C VAL A 70 -9.24 -3.71 9.26
N ARG A 71 -8.61 -2.65 9.73
CA ARG A 71 -8.85 -2.02 11.05
C ARG A 71 -9.10 -0.53 10.88
N THR A 72 -9.63 0.08 11.92
CA THR A 72 -9.84 1.53 11.96
C THR A 72 -9.39 2.10 13.30
N VAL A 73 -8.94 3.37 13.26
CA VAL A 73 -8.67 4.19 14.45
C VAL A 73 -9.15 5.61 14.18
N THR A 74 -9.73 6.27 15.17
CA THR A 74 -10.24 7.64 15.03
C THR A 74 -9.37 8.60 15.81
N ALA A 75 -8.86 9.63 15.14
CA ALA A 75 -8.11 10.72 15.74
C ALA A 75 -8.28 12.01 14.94
N GLY A 76 -8.27 13.17 15.61
CA GLY A 76 -8.38 14.48 14.97
C GLY A 76 -9.62 14.63 14.06
N GLY A 77 -10.73 13.96 14.40
CA GLY A 77 -11.96 13.98 13.58
C GLY A 77 -11.90 13.11 12.32
N THR A 78 -10.83 12.35 12.10
CA THR A 78 -10.64 11.43 10.97
C THR A 78 -10.69 10.00 11.47
N THR A 79 -11.44 9.11 10.79
CA THR A 79 -11.37 7.66 10.98
C THR A 79 -10.43 7.10 9.93
N TYR A 80 -9.23 6.71 10.34
CA TYR A 80 -8.20 6.13 9.50
C TYR A 80 -8.44 4.64 9.34
N THR A 81 -8.27 4.14 8.11
CA THR A 81 -8.31 2.73 7.76
C THR A 81 -6.90 2.22 7.55
N TYR A 82 -6.57 1.09 8.16
CA TYR A 82 -5.24 0.52 8.10
C TYR A 82 -5.26 -1.01 8.14
N ARG A 83 -4.13 -1.63 7.80
CA ARG A 83 -3.89 -3.07 8.01
C ARG A 83 -2.62 -3.22 8.82
N GLU A 84 -2.62 -4.21 9.72
CA GLU A 84 -1.44 -4.59 10.49
C GLU A 84 -1.20 -6.09 10.41
N LEU A 85 0.07 -6.47 10.36
CA LEU A 85 0.50 -7.86 10.29
C LEU A 85 1.93 -8.02 10.84
N GLY A 86 2.33 -9.26 11.06
CA GLY A 86 3.61 -9.61 11.66
C GLY A 86 3.62 -9.57 13.19
N PRO A 87 4.73 -9.99 13.82
CA PRO A 87 4.86 -10.07 15.28
C PRO A 87 4.81 -8.67 15.93
N LYS A 88 3.96 -8.53 16.94
CA LYS A 88 3.81 -7.29 17.74
C LYS A 88 4.87 -7.20 18.84
N GLY A 89 4.96 -6.04 19.48
CA GLY A 89 5.80 -5.80 20.65
C GLY A 89 7.16 -5.15 20.37
N GLY A 90 7.51 -4.94 19.11
CA GLY A 90 8.69 -4.16 18.70
C GLY A 90 8.32 -2.82 18.04
N ILE A 91 9.35 -2.06 17.64
CA ILE A 91 9.14 -0.83 16.85
C ILE A 91 8.50 -1.20 15.50
N PRO A 92 7.30 -0.71 15.16
CA PRO A 92 6.62 -1.09 13.92
C PRO A 92 7.29 -0.44 12.70
N VAL A 93 7.06 -1.03 11.52
CA VAL A 93 7.37 -0.45 10.21
C VAL A 93 6.08 0.10 9.62
N VAL A 94 6.00 1.42 9.46
CA VAL A 94 4.83 2.10 8.88
C VAL A 94 5.09 2.42 7.42
N PHE A 95 4.16 2.03 6.56
CA PHE A 95 4.28 2.13 5.11
C PHE A 95 3.52 3.35 4.56
N PHE A 96 4.21 4.20 3.81
CA PHE A 96 3.70 5.42 3.19
C PHE A 96 3.57 5.24 1.68
N VAL A 97 2.33 5.21 1.20
CA VAL A 97 1.99 4.83 -0.17
C VAL A 97 2.19 5.97 -1.19
N HIS A 98 2.25 5.62 -2.45
CA HIS A 98 2.39 6.53 -3.59
C HIS A 98 1.13 7.34 -3.89
N LEU A 99 1.23 8.31 -4.82
CA LEU A 99 0.11 9.07 -5.39
C LEU A 99 -1.06 8.16 -5.78
N ALA A 100 -2.26 8.49 -5.32
CA ALA A 100 -3.50 7.75 -5.54
C ALA A 100 -3.48 6.30 -5.02
N GLY A 101 -2.45 5.91 -4.28
CA GLY A 101 -2.35 4.59 -3.68
C GLY A 101 -3.23 4.46 -2.45
N ASN A 102 -3.78 3.27 -2.26
CA ASN A 102 -4.53 2.84 -1.08
C ASN A 102 -3.96 1.52 -0.55
N LEU A 103 -4.59 0.93 0.45
CA LEU A 103 -4.18 -0.33 1.06
C LEU A 103 -3.97 -1.49 0.06
N ASP A 104 -4.66 -1.49 -1.09
CA ASP A 104 -4.54 -2.55 -2.10
C ASP A 104 -3.40 -2.32 -3.11
N ASN A 105 -2.60 -1.26 -2.93
CA ASN A 105 -1.54 -0.90 -3.87
C ASN A 105 -0.13 -1.27 -3.40
N TRP A 106 -0.01 -1.98 -2.27
CA TRP A 106 1.24 -2.54 -1.81
C TRP A 106 1.48 -3.94 -2.34
N ASP A 107 2.70 -4.18 -2.83
CA ASP A 107 3.13 -5.50 -3.30
C ASP A 107 3.35 -6.46 -2.12
N PRO A 108 2.63 -7.59 -2.03
CA PRO A 108 2.86 -8.58 -0.98
C PRO A 108 4.32 -9.07 -0.93
N ARG A 109 5.02 -9.10 -2.07
CA ARG A 109 6.44 -9.54 -2.12
C ARG A 109 7.41 -8.54 -1.48
N ILE A 110 6.95 -7.34 -1.14
CA ILE A 110 7.70 -6.38 -0.32
C ILE A 110 7.26 -6.48 1.13
N ILE A 111 5.94 -6.57 1.40
CA ILE A 111 5.41 -6.53 2.76
C ILE A 111 5.63 -7.84 3.50
N ASP A 112 5.28 -8.98 2.89
CA ASP A 112 5.27 -10.28 3.57
C ASP A 112 6.66 -10.65 4.15
N PRO A 113 7.79 -10.50 3.43
CA PRO A 113 9.11 -10.79 4.00
C PRO A 113 9.50 -9.89 5.18
N ILE A 114 9.00 -8.63 5.21
CA ILE A 114 9.22 -7.73 6.35
C ILE A 114 8.34 -8.16 7.52
N ALA A 115 7.09 -8.53 7.24
CA ALA A 115 6.12 -8.95 8.23
C ALA A 115 6.46 -10.31 8.90
N GLU A 116 7.26 -11.16 8.27
CA GLU A 116 7.80 -12.36 8.92
C GLU A 116 8.63 -12.04 10.17
N HIS A 117 9.23 -10.84 10.24
CA HIS A 117 10.17 -10.45 11.29
C HIS A 117 9.78 -9.20 12.06
N ARG A 118 8.84 -8.39 11.54
CA ARG A 118 8.52 -7.06 12.06
C ARG A 118 7.01 -6.83 12.07
N HIS A 119 6.55 -6.08 13.05
CA HIS A 119 5.21 -5.51 13.02
C HIS A 119 5.12 -4.49 11.88
N VAL A 120 4.26 -4.74 10.91
CA VAL A 120 4.05 -3.90 9.74
C VAL A 120 2.67 -3.25 9.82
N ILE A 121 2.62 -1.97 9.49
CA ILE A 121 1.40 -1.18 9.42
C ILE A 121 1.36 -0.47 8.06
N THR A 122 0.27 -0.67 7.34
CA THR A 122 -0.06 0.10 6.14
C THR A 122 -1.34 0.89 6.41
N PHE A 123 -1.47 2.09 5.88
CA PHE A 123 -2.66 2.91 6.10
C PHE A 123 -3.04 3.69 4.85
N ASP A 124 -4.32 4.06 4.77
CA ASP A 124 -4.80 5.00 3.77
C ASP A 124 -4.60 6.43 4.26
N ASN A 125 -4.01 7.25 3.42
CA ASN A 125 -3.96 8.69 3.66
C ASN A 125 -5.36 9.26 3.86
N LYS A 126 -5.51 10.36 4.57
CA LYS A 126 -6.78 11.05 4.79
C LYS A 126 -7.50 11.34 3.47
N GLY A 127 -8.79 11.02 3.41
CA GLY A 127 -9.62 11.16 2.21
C GLY A 127 -9.35 10.14 1.11
N VAL A 128 -8.56 9.09 1.39
CA VAL A 128 -8.24 7.99 0.46
C VAL A 128 -8.88 6.70 0.93
N GLY A 129 -9.30 5.86 0.00
CA GLY A 129 -9.86 4.55 0.31
C GLY A 129 -11.08 4.66 1.23
N ALA A 130 -11.02 3.99 2.38
CA ALA A 130 -12.05 4.09 3.41
C ALA A 130 -11.72 5.08 4.53
N THR A 131 -10.54 5.72 4.52
CA THR A 131 -10.20 6.79 5.46
C THR A 131 -11.03 8.03 5.19
N THR A 132 -11.67 8.55 6.25
CA THR A 132 -12.57 9.71 6.15
C THR A 132 -11.82 11.04 5.99
N GLY A 133 -12.57 12.14 5.78
CA GLY A 133 -12.03 13.48 5.65
C GLY A 133 -11.70 13.88 4.22
N SER A 134 -11.05 15.01 4.06
CA SER A 134 -10.62 15.55 2.75
C SER A 134 -9.14 15.32 2.54
N VAL A 135 -8.76 15.04 1.30
CA VAL A 135 -7.34 14.86 0.92
C VAL A 135 -6.55 16.14 1.21
N PRO A 136 -5.41 16.07 1.91
CA PRO A 136 -4.56 17.23 2.19
C PRO A 136 -4.07 17.91 0.93
N GLY A 137 -4.04 19.27 0.96
CA GLY A 137 -3.61 20.09 -0.17
C GLY A 137 -2.11 20.24 -0.32
N THR A 138 -1.34 19.80 0.68
CA THR A 138 0.13 19.87 0.72
C THR A 138 0.74 18.59 1.28
N ILE A 139 2.03 18.37 1.00
CA ILE A 139 2.79 17.24 1.59
C ILE A 139 2.97 17.45 3.08
N GLU A 140 3.12 18.69 3.54
CA GLU A 140 3.22 19.07 4.94
C GLU A 140 1.99 18.66 5.75
N GLU A 141 0.78 18.97 5.22
CA GLU A 141 -0.48 18.57 5.84
C GLU A 141 -0.64 17.04 5.87
N ALA A 142 -0.22 16.35 4.78
CA ALA A 142 -0.23 14.89 4.75
C ALA A 142 0.73 14.27 5.79
N ALA A 143 1.87 14.91 6.07
CA ALA A 143 2.79 14.49 7.13
C ALA A 143 2.19 14.70 8.53
N ASP A 144 1.46 15.79 8.76
CA ASP A 144 0.76 16.08 10.01
C ASP A 144 -0.39 15.09 10.26
N ASP A 145 -1.14 14.72 9.21
CA ASP A 145 -2.17 13.68 9.28
C ASP A 145 -1.56 12.30 9.58
N ALA A 146 -0.44 11.95 8.94
CA ALA A 146 0.28 10.71 9.22
C ALA A 146 0.80 10.65 10.66
N TYR A 147 1.33 11.75 11.19
CA TYR A 147 1.71 11.87 12.59
C TYR A 147 0.52 11.62 13.52
N THR A 148 -0.62 12.24 13.23
CA THR A 148 -1.87 12.06 13.99
C THR A 148 -2.33 10.60 14.01
N PHE A 149 -2.28 9.93 12.84
CA PHE A 149 -2.56 8.49 12.74
C PHE A 149 -1.62 7.63 13.59
N ILE A 150 -0.31 7.86 13.49
CA ILE A 150 0.71 7.09 14.22
C ILE A 150 0.53 7.25 15.73
N LYS A 151 0.29 8.48 16.18
CA LYS A 151 0.04 8.76 17.62
C LYS A 151 -1.28 8.17 18.11
N ALA A 152 -2.29 8.04 17.25
CA ALA A 152 -3.54 7.35 17.59
C ALA A 152 -3.38 5.84 17.81
N LEU A 153 -2.32 5.24 17.28
CA LEU A 153 -1.94 3.85 17.53
C LEU A 153 -0.98 3.68 18.72
N ASP A 154 -0.71 4.78 19.46
CA ASP A 154 0.13 4.83 20.66
C ASP A 154 1.60 4.46 20.39
N PHE A 155 2.11 4.76 19.19
CA PHE A 155 3.53 4.58 18.89
C PHE A 155 4.33 5.85 19.15
N ASP A 156 5.38 5.72 19.98
CA ASP A 156 6.35 6.77 20.23
C ASP A 156 7.56 6.69 19.29
N ARG A 157 7.77 5.52 18.68
CA ARG A 157 8.89 5.29 17.76
C ARG A 157 8.50 4.30 16.67
N ILE A 158 8.84 4.63 15.41
CA ILE A 158 8.56 3.81 14.23
C ILE A 158 9.76 3.71 13.30
N ASP A 159 9.79 2.71 12.44
CA ASP A 159 10.54 2.73 11.19
C ASP A 159 9.59 3.13 10.06
N VAL A 160 10.08 3.87 9.08
CA VAL A 160 9.28 4.30 7.94
C VAL A 160 9.75 3.58 6.68
N PHE A 161 8.80 2.97 5.97
CA PHE A 161 8.99 2.47 4.62
C PHE A 161 8.12 3.29 3.67
N SER A 162 8.69 3.86 2.61
CA SER A 162 7.96 4.79 1.76
C SER A 162 8.23 4.57 0.28
N PHE A 163 7.20 4.86 -0.54
CA PHE A 163 7.30 4.83 -1.98
C PHE A 163 6.72 6.10 -2.62
N SER A 164 7.49 6.74 -3.51
CA SER A 164 7.06 7.88 -4.32
C SER A 164 6.60 9.09 -3.46
N MET A 165 5.36 9.54 -3.61
CA MET A 165 4.75 10.60 -2.77
C MET A 165 4.90 10.28 -1.28
N GLY A 166 4.76 9.01 -0.89
CA GLY A 166 4.98 8.58 0.50
C GLY A 166 6.37 8.94 1.03
N GLY A 167 7.40 8.94 0.17
CA GLY A 167 8.74 9.38 0.52
C GLY A 167 8.88 10.89 0.69
N MET A 168 8.05 11.69 0.01
CA MET A 168 7.97 13.13 0.24
C MET A 168 7.33 13.42 1.61
N ILE A 169 6.24 12.70 1.94
CA ILE A 169 5.57 12.78 3.25
C ILE A 169 6.52 12.33 4.37
N ALA A 170 7.25 11.25 4.17
CA ALA A 170 8.20 10.71 5.14
C ALA A 170 9.35 11.68 5.45
N GLN A 171 9.86 12.42 4.45
CA GLN A 171 10.86 13.46 4.66
C GLN A 171 10.34 14.59 5.56
N ASP A 172 9.12 15.08 5.29
CA ASP A 172 8.52 16.10 6.13
C ASP A 172 8.22 15.61 7.56
N LEU A 173 7.73 14.38 7.68
CA LEU A 173 7.50 13.77 8.98
C LEU A 173 8.77 13.68 9.82
N VAL A 174 9.87 13.18 9.27
CA VAL A 174 11.12 13.02 10.01
C VAL A 174 11.76 14.36 10.36
N LEU A 175 11.63 15.37 9.50
CA LEU A 175 12.14 16.73 9.77
C LEU A 175 11.34 17.44 10.86
N LYS A 176 10.01 17.21 10.95
CA LYS A 176 9.14 17.77 11.99
C LYS A 176 9.24 16.99 13.31
N HIS A 177 9.37 15.66 13.23
CA HIS A 177 9.32 14.74 14.37
C HIS A 177 10.50 13.75 14.35
N PRO A 178 11.75 14.23 14.50
CA PRO A 178 12.95 13.40 14.36
C PRO A 178 13.01 12.23 15.36
N ASP A 179 12.49 12.41 16.56
CA ASP A 179 12.51 11.39 17.62
C ASP A 179 11.53 10.24 17.34
N LEU A 180 10.48 10.48 16.54
CA LEU A 180 9.50 9.47 16.15
C LEU A 180 10.10 8.43 15.21
N VAL A 181 10.98 8.85 14.29
CA VAL A 181 11.48 7.97 13.22
C VAL A 181 12.85 7.41 13.59
N ARG A 182 12.95 6.08 13.72
CA ARG A 182 14.21 5.37 13.97
C ARG A 182 15.01 5.12 12.70
N LYS A 183 14.35 4.65 11.65
CA LYS A 183 14.95 4.33 10.34
C LYS A 183 14.03 4.77 9.22
N LEU A 184 14.63 5.09 8.09
CA LEU A 184 13.93 5.64 6.94
C LEU A 184 14.28 4.86 5.66
N VAL A 185 13.27 4.31 4.97
CA VAL A 185 13.40 3.70 3.64
C VAL A 185 12.68 4.59 2.65
N LEU A 186 13.44 5.21 1.74
CA LEU A 186 12.97 6.13 0.70
C LEU A 186 13.10 5.47 -0.67
N THR A 187 11.98 5.15 -1.31
CA THR A 187 12.02 4.47 -2.62
C THR A 187 11.26 5.26 -3.69
N GLY A 188 11.82 5.36 -4.89
CA GLY A 188 11.19 6.06 -6.02
C GLY A 188 10.79 7.50 -5.71
N THR A 189 11.57 8.22 -4.92
CA THR A 189 11.23 9.56 -4.43
C THR A 189 12.37 10.56 -4.62
N GLY A 190 12.08 11.83 -4.39
CA GLY A 190 13.03 12.92 -4.49
C GLY A 190 12.84 13.98 -3.39
N PRO A 191 13.79 14.90 -3.24
CA PRO A 191 13.74 15.94 -2.23
C PRO A 191 12.77 17.07 -2.59
N ARG A 192 12.34 17.83 -1.58
CA ARG A 192 11.62 19.09 -1.78
C ARG A 192 12.43 20.03 -2.69
N GLY A 193 11.75 20.67 -3.66
CA GLY A 193 12.39 21.51 -4.68
C GLY A 193 13.21 20.72 -5.70
N GLY A 194 13.07 19.39 -5.73
CA GLY A 194 13.76 18.53 -6.68
C GLY A 194 13.38 18.84 -8.13
N LYS A 195 14.38 18.89 -9.01
CA LYS A 195 14.19 19.23 -10.43
C LYS A 195 13.18 18.29 -11.09
N ASP A 196 12.23 18.87 -11.81
CA ASP A 196 11.20 18.16 -12.59
C ASP A 196 10.14 17.39 -11.78
N ILE A 197 10.14 17.41 -10.44
CA ILE A 197 9.05 16.86 -9.61
C ILE A 197 7.72 17.57 -9.95
N ASP A 198 7.75 18.87 -10.22
CA ASP A 198 6.58 19.63 -10.60
C ASP A 198 6.02 19.25 -11.99
N LYS A 199 6.79 18.54 -12.82
CA LYS A 199 6.38 18.05 -14.15
C LYS A 199 5.74 16.67 -14.13
N VAL A 200 5.72 15.99 -12.98
CA VAL A 200 5.16 14.64 -12.84
C VAL A 200 3.72 14.53 -13.36
N ALA A 201 2.93 15.62 -13.25
CA ALA A 201 1.56 15.66 -13.73
C ALA A 201 1.45 15.36 -15.24
N GLY A 202 2.32 15.94 -16.07
CA GLY A 202 2.32 15.69 -17.51
C GLY A 202 2.56 14.22 -17.85
N THR A 203 3.57 13.61 -17.25
CA THR A 203 3.85 12.17 -17.40
C THR A 203 2.68 11.32 -16.95
N THR A 204 2.10 11.65 -15.79
CA THR A 204 0.97 10.92 -15.21
C THR A 204 -0.26 10.94 -16.11
N TYR A 205 -0.68 12.10 -16.61
CA TYR A 205 -1.85 12.19 -17.49
C TYR A 205 -1.66 11.45 -18.81
N TRP A 206 -0.47 11.54 -19.43
CA TRP A 206 -0.17 10.82 -20.66
C TRP A 206 -0.21 9.30 -20.47
N ASP A 207 0.32 8.79 -19.38
CA ASP A 207 0.33 7.37 -19.11
C ASP A 207 -1.05 6.85 -18.66
N ILE A 208 -1.86 7.65 -17.96
CA ILE A 208 -3.28 7.34 -17.68
C ILE A 208 -4.09 7.27 -18.99
N LEU A 209 -3.92 8.25 -19.88
CA LEU A 209 -4.58 8.23 -21.20
C LEU A 209 -4.20 6.97 -21.99
N ARG A 210 -2.92 6.62 -22.01
CA ARG A 210 -2.44 5.39 -22.65
C ARG A 210 -3.06 4.15 -22.03
N ALA A 211 -3.10 4.06 -20.70
CA ALA A 211 -3.70 2.94 -19.99
C ALA A 211 -5.20 2.81 -20.34
N THR A 212 -5.92 3.91 -20.40
CA THR A 212 -7.33 3.94 -20.80
C THR A 212 -7.53 3.40 -22.23
N LEU A 213 -6.70 3.87 -23.18
CA LEU A 213 -6.78 3.43 -24.59
C LEU A 213 -6.42 1.96 -24.76
N THR A 214 -5.52 1.41 -23.94
CA THR A 214 -5.09 0.00 -24.01
C THR A 214 -5.83 -0.90 -23.03
N ARG A 215 -6.77 -0.38 -22.23
CA ARG A 215 -7.48 -1.10 -21.17
C ARG A 215 -6.53 -1.79 -20.18
N SER A 216 -5.43 -1.14 -19.86
CA SER A 216 -4.40 -1.59 -18.91
C SER A 216 -4.50 -0.83 -17.59
N ASP A 217 -3.85 -1.34 -16.54
CA ASP A 217 -3.66 -0.59 -15.30
C ASP A 217 -2.63 0.54 -15.53
N PRO A 218 -2.91 1.80 -15.13
CA PRO A 218 -1.96 2.91 -15.28
C PRO A 218 -0.56 2.64 -14.70
N LYS A 219 -0.47 1.84 -13.63
CA LYS A 219 0.81 1.47 -13.01
C LYS A 219 1.75 0.72 -13.95
N GLU A 220 1.23 0.01 -14.97
CA GLU A 220 2.07 -0.63 -15.99
C GLU A 220 2.96 0.37 -16.72
N PHE A 221 2.42 1.56 -17.01
CA PHE A 221 3.13 2.61 -17.73
C PHE A 221 3.87 3.57 -16.81
N LEU A 222 3.32 3.84 -15.63
CA LEU A 222 3.92 4.76 -14.66
C LEU A 222 5.14 4.17 -13.97
N PHE A 223 5.10 2.88 -13.62
CA PHE A 223 6.12 2.27 -12.75
C PHE A 223 7.19 1.50 -13.51
N PHE A 224 6.90 1.01 -14.72
CA PHE A 224 7.80 0.10 -15.42
C PHE A 224 8.26 0.63 -16.77
N ASN A 225 9.43 0.19 -17.20
CA ASN A 225 9.94 0.47 -18.53
C ASN A 225 9.04 -0.16 -19.60
N ARG A 226 9.02 0.46 -20.80
CA ARG A 226 8.17 0.01 -21.92
C ARG A 226 8.77 -1.12 -22.76
N ASN A 227 9.97 -1.58 -22.41
CA ASN A 227 10.61 -2.72 -23.04
C ASN A 227 10.00 -4.06 -22.59
N ALA A 228 10.50 -5.17 -23.12
CA ALA A 228 9.96 -6.50 -22.82
C ALA A 228 10.12 -6.88 -21.35
N THR A 229 11.23 -6.50 -20.70
CA THR A 229 11.50 -6.77 -19.28
C THR A 229 10.54 -6.01 -18.39
N GLY A 230 10.39 -4.70 -18.59
CA GLY A 230 9.46 -3.87 -17.81
C GLY A 230 8.01 -4.31 -17.98
N LYS A 231 7.57 -4.65 -19.21
CA LYS A 231 6.21 -5.15 -19.45
C LYS A 231 5.92 -6.48 -18.73
N ARG A 232 6.90 -7.40 -18.67
CA ARG A 232 6.74 -8.65 -17.89
C ARG A 232 6.65 -8.37 -16.39
N ALA A 233 7.53 -7.51 -15.87
CA ALA A 233 7.53 -7.10 -14.47
C ALA A 233 6.21 -6.39 -14.10
N ALA A 234 5.69 -5.51 -14.95
CA ALA A 234 4.42 -4.82 -14.77
C ALA A 234 3.26 -5.82 -14.61
N LYS A 235 3.11 -6.76 -15.54
CA LYS A 235 2.06 -7.78 -15.48
C LYS A 235 2.16 -8.65 -14.22
N ALA A 236 3.37 -9.05 -13.84
CA ALA A 236 3.60 -9.80 -12.62
C ALA A 236 3.22 -8.99 -11.36
N PHE A 237 3.60 -7.72 -11.30
CA PHE A 237 3.25 -6.81 -10.23
C PHE A 237 1.73 -6.62 -10.10
N ILE A 238 1.03 -6.31 -11.19
CA ILE A 238 -0.44 -6.15 -11.17
C ILE A 238 -1.14 -7.44 -10.70
N LYS A 239 -0.65 -8.62 -11.13
CA LYS A 239 -1.18 -9.90 -10.66
C LYS A 239 -1.02 -10.06 -9.14
N ARG A 240 0.12 -9.66 -8.57
CA ARG A 240 0.35 -9.71 -7.11
C ARG A 240 -0.57 -8.77 -6.34
N LEU A 241 -0.86 -7.57 -6.85
CA LEU A 241 -1.83 -6.65 -6.25
C LEU A 241 -3.26 -7.22 -6.23
N GLN A 242 -3.55 -8.23 -7.04
CA GLN A 242 -4.85 -8.91 -7.12
C GLN A 242 -4.94 -10.17 -6.25
N GLU A 243 -3.88 -10.53 -5.52
CA GLU A 243 -3.89 -11.69 -4.60
C GLU A 243 -4.91 -11.53 -3.47
N ARG A 244 -5.13 -10.30 -3.00
CA ARG A 244 -6.24 -10.00 -2.10
C ARG A 244 -7.56 -9.93 -2.87
N THR A 245 -8.52 -10.80 -2.50
CA THR A 245 -9.82 -10.89 -3.18
C THR A 245 -11.02 -10.47 -2.31
N VAL A 246 -10.79 -10.23 -1.01
CA VAL A 246 -11.83 -9.85 -0.03
C VAL A 246 -11.47 -8.51 0.62
N ASP A 247 -12.48 -7.76 1.05
CA ASP A 247 -12.34 -6.47 1.72
C ASP A 247 -11.35 -5.54 1.00
N ARG A 248 -11.50 -5.47 -0.32
CA ARG A 248 -10.73 -4.56 -1.14
C ARG A 248 -11.18 -3.13 -0.92
N ASP A 249 -10.22 -2.25 -0.97
CA ASP A 249 -10.42 -0.85 -0.69
C ASP A 249 -11.01 -0.09 -1.90
N LYS A 250 -11.55 1.10 -1.63
CA LYS A 250 -12.12 1.96 -2.66
C LYS A 250 -11.03 2.69 -3.42
N ALA A 251 -11.21 2.81 -4.73
CA ALA A 251 -10.36 3.68 -5.52
C ALA A 251 -10.51 5.15 -5.07
N MET A 252 -9.42 5.91 -5.18
CA MET A 252 -9.43 7.34 -4.91
C MET A 252 -10.37 8.08 -5.88
N SER A 253 -11.02 9.14 -5.39
CA SER A 253 -11.80 10.06 -6.23
C SER A 253 -10.91 10.85 -7.18
N VAL A 254 -11.48 11.31 -8.30
CA VAL A 254 -10.77 12.18 -9.26
C VAL A 254 -10.32 13.49 -8.60
N GLU A 255 -11.15 14.07 -7.73
CA GLU A 255 -10.80 15.28 -6.97
C GLU A 255 -9.62 15.02 -6.01
N GLY A 256 -9.66 13.92 -5.26
CA GLY A 256 -8.57 13.54 -4.37
C GLY A 256 -7.25 13.31 -5.11
N PHE A 257 -7.31 12.62 -6.26
CA PHE A 257 -6.16 12.44 -7.14
C PHE A 257 -5.57 13.79 -7.59
N GLN A 258 -6.42 14.71 -8.04
CA GLN A 258 -5.99 16.04 -8.47
C GLN A 258 -5.37 16.83 -7.31
N THR A 259 -5.93 16.72 -6.11
CA THR A 259 -5.43 17.39 -4.91
C THR A 259 -4.03 16.87 -4.54
N GLN A 260 -3.82 15.55 -4.51
CA GLN A 260 -2.49 14.98 -4.27
C GLN A 260 -1.48 15.35 -5.36
N LEU A 261 -1.89 15.36 -6.62
CA LEU A 261 -1.02 15.75 -7.73
C LEU A 261 -0.58 17.21 -7.61
N ASN A 262 -1.50 18.11 -7.22
CA ASN A 262 -1.19 19.50 -6.92
C ASN A 262 -0.25 19.64 -5.70
N ALA A 263 -0.42 18.81 -4.68
CA ALA A 263 0.48 18.78 -3.51
C ALA A 263 1.91 18.40 -3.93
N ILE A 264 2.09 17.38 -4.78
CA ILE A 264 3.38 17.00 -5.34
C ILE A 264 4.01 18.14 -6.16
N GLN A 265 3.22 18.82 -7.01
CA GLN A 265 3.70 19.96 -7.79
C GLN A 265 4.16 21.12 -6.90
N ARG A 266 3.43 21.42 -5.84
CA ARG A 266 3.82 22.44 -4.84
C ARG A 266 5.11 22.05 -4.16
N PHE A 267 5.24 20.79 -3.72
CA PHE A 267 6.47 20.25 -3.13
C PHE A 267 7.68 20.41 -4.06
N GLY A 268 7.51 20.10 -5.35
CA GLY A 268 8.56 20.25 -6.36
C GLY A 268 8.96 21.70 -6.64
N ARG A 269 8.04 22.67 -6.46
CA ARG A 269 8.32 24.11 -6.67
C ARG A 269 8.78 24.83 -5.41
N SER A 270 8.70 24.18 -4.26
CA SER A 270 9.08 24.78 -2.98
C SER A 270 10.58 24.91 -2.84
N ALA A 271 11.03 25.80 -1.95
CA ALA A 271 12.44 25.89 -1.56
C ALA A 271 12.93 24.55 -0.99
N PRO A 272 14.15 24.11 -1.28
CA PRO A 272 14.71 22.87 -0.75
C PRO A 272 14.73 22.86 0.79
N SER A 273 14.39 21.71 1.39
CA SER A 273 14.56 21.48 2.82
C SER A 273 16.04 21.20 3.15
N ASP A 274 16.44 21.47 4.38
CA ASP A 274 17.74 21.04 4.89
C ASP A 274 17.70 19.54 5.26
N LEU A 275 18.09 18.69 4.31
CA LEU A 275 18.14 17.24 4.52
C LEU A 275 19.33 16.78 5.37
N SER A 276 20.29 17.65 5.68
CA SER A 276 21.39 17.33 6.61
C SER A 276 20.88 17.14 8.05
N ALA A 277 19.67 17.63 8.35
CA ALA A 277 18.99 17.41 9.62
C ALA A 277 18.42 15.98 9.76
N ILE A 278 18.31 15.21 8.66
CA ILE A 278 17.94 13.79 8.73
C ILE A 278 19.17 12.99 9.15
N THR A 279 19.21 12.59 10.41
CA THR A 279 20.32 11.81 10.99
C THR A 279 20.01 10.32 11.14
N GLN A 280 18.78 9.94 10.87
CA GLN A 280 18.32 8.55 10.93
C GLN A 280 19.00 7.70 9.86
N PRO A 281 19.41 6.45 10.17
CA PRO A 281 19.84 5.50 9.16
C PRO A 281 18.81 5.46 8.02
N THR A 282 19.26 5.72 6.79
CA THR A 282 18.39 5.87 5.63
C THR A 282 18.83 4.95 4.50
N LEU A 283 17.89 4.15 3.98
CA LEU A 283 18.05 3.36 2.75
C LEU A 283 17.27 4.03 1.62
N ILE A 284 17.97 4.33 0.53
CA ILE A 284 17.39 4.93 -0.67
C ILE A 284 17.45 3.92 -1.81
N ALA A 285 16.33 3.74 -2.55
CA ALA A 285 16.32 2.83 -3.70
C ALA A 285 15.47 3.40 -4.84
N ASN A 286 15.94 3.21 -6.09
CA ASN A 286 15.19 3.60 -7.28
C ASN A 286 15.57 2.72 -8.50
N GLY A 287 14.85 2.85 -9.61
CA GLY A 287 15.27 2.37 -10.92
C GLY A 287 16.20 3.36 -11.62
N ASP A 288 17.03 2.89 -12.54
CA ASP A 288 17.98 3.73 -13.30
C ASP A 288 17.30 4.58 -14.39
N ASN A 289 16.04 4.30 -14.69
CA ASN A 289 15.25 4.97 -15.71
C ASN A 289 13.86 5.39 -15.19
N ASP A 290 13.83 5.99 -14.01
CA ASP A 290 12.60 6.52 -13.43
C ASP A 290 12.18 7.81 -14.17
N ARG A 291 11.00 7.75 -14.82
CA ARG A 291 10.41 8.87 -15.56
C ARG A 291 9.42 9.68 -14.73
N MET A 292 9.00 9.16 -13.58
CA MET A 292 8.07 9.83 -12.65
C MET A 292 8.84 10.74 -11.69
N VAL A 293 9.84 10.19 -11.02
CA VAL A 293 10.75 10.91 -10.14
C VAL A 293 12.17 10.59 -10.57
N PRO A 294 12.80 11.45 -11.39
CA PRO A 294 14.09 11.14 -12.02
C PRO A 294 15.13 10.58 -11.06
N THR A 295 15.83 9.52 -11.47
CA THR A 295 16.79 8.77 -10.64
C THR A 295 17.85 9.66 -9.99
N VAL A 296 18.28 10.73 -10.68
CA VAL A 296 19.21 11.74 -10.17
C VAL A 296 18.72 12.39 -8.85
N LEU A 297 17.43 12.38 -8.58
CA LEU A 297 16.87 12.90 -7.32
C LEU A 297 17.10 11.94 -6.15
N SER A 298 17.15 10.63 -6.41
CA SER A 298 17.57 9.64 -5.39
C SER A 298 19.07 9.77 -5.09
N GLU A 299 19.88 10.08 -6.09
CA GLU A 299 21.30 10.43 -5.90
C GLU A 299 21.48 11.74 -5.13
N ASP A 300 20.60 12.75 -5.36
CA ASP A 300 20.59 14.00 -4.61
C ASP A 300 20.21 13.77 -3.14
N LEU A 301 19.20 12.94 -2.87
CA LEU A 301 18.86 12.52 -1.50
C LEU A 301 20.07 11.87 -0.81
N HIS A 302 20.73 10.93 -1.47
CA HIS A 302 21.91 10.23 -0.95
C HIS A 302 23.06 11.19 -0.62
N ARG A 303 23.33 12.14 -1.50
CA ARG A 303 24.38 13.15 -1.28
C ARG A 303 24.08 14.05 -0.08
N ARG A 304 22.79 14.38 0.14
CA ARG A 304 22.36 15.35 1.17
C ARG A 304 22.02 14.70 2.50
N ILE A 305 21.60 13.43 2.53
CA ILE A 305 21.35 12.65 3.76
C ILE A 305 22.61 11.86 4.08
N LYS A 306 23.41 12.37 5.01
CA LYS A 306 24.70 11.78 5.35
C LYS A 306 24.55 10.37 5.94
N GLY A 307 25.38 9.44 5.47
CA GLY A 307 25.37 8.06 5.95
C GLY A 307 24.23 7.20 5.38
N SER A 308 23.45 7.73 4.43
CA SER A 308 22.45 6.91 3.72
C SER A 308 23.10 5.84 2.86
N GLU A 309 22.37 4.73 2.63
CA GLU A 309 22.71 3.68 1.64
C GLU A 309 21.90 3.96 0.37
N LEU A 310 22.51 3.83 -0.82
CA LEU A 310 21.84 4.00 -2.11
C LEU A 310 21.91 2.74 -2.96
N VAL A 311 20.77 2.33 -3.52
CA VAL A 311 20.67 1.21 -4.46
C VAL A 311 19.91 1.66 -5.71
N ILE A 312 20.53 1.56 -6.88
CA ILE A 312 19.90 1.82 -8.18
C ILE A 312 19.78 0.50 -8.93
N TYR A 313 18.56 0.14 -9.32
CA TYR A 313 18.28 -1.08 -10.09
C TYR A 313 18.37 -0.82 -11.58
N PRO A 314 19.16 -1.61 -12.34
CA PRO A 314 19.32 -1.42 -13.78
C PRO A 314 18.06 -1.84 -14.54
N ASP A 315 17.88 -1.25 -15.74
CA ASP A 315 16.74 -1.53 -16.64
C ASP A 315 15.37 -1.48 -15.93
N SER A 316 15.19 -0.55 -15.02
CA SER A 316 13.95 -0.40 -14.29
C SER A 316 13.50 1.06 -14.17
N GLY A 317 12.18 1.24 -14.09
CA GLY A 317 11.55 2.54 -13.93
C GLY A 317 11.25 2.87 -12.47
N HIS A 318 10.21 3.67 -12.25
CA HIS A 318 9.74 4.13 -10.94
C HIS A 318 9.48 2.97 -9.97
N GLY A 319 8.93 1.85 -10.45
CA GLY A 319 8.69 0.64 -9.68
C GLY A 319 9.89 -0.29 -9.55
N GLY A 320 11.12 0.22 -9.56
CA GLY A 320 12.35 -0.57 -9.50
C GLY A 320 12.36 -1.59 -8.37
N ILE A 321 11.90 -1.21 -7.17
CA ILE A 321 11.80 -2.12 -6.00
C ILE A 321 10.80 -3.28 -6.23
N PHE A 322 9.74 -3.07 -7.00
CA PHE A 322 8.75 -4.10 -7.32
C PHE A 322 9.23 -5.03 -8.43
N GLN A 323 9.99 -4.49 -9.40
CA GLN A 323 10.63 -5.29 -10.44
C GLN A 323 11.72 -6.19 -9.87
N PHE A 324 12.47 -5.69 -8.89
CA PHE A 324 13.57 -6.38 -8.23
C PHE A 324 13.24 -6.80 -6.80
N HIS A 325 11.97 -7.13 -6.50
CA HIS A 325 11.52 -7.46 -5.14
C HIS A 325 12.33 -8.59 -4.50
N GLU A 326 12.77 -9.59 -5.27
CA GLU A 326 13.59 -10.71 -4.78
C GLU A 326 14.96 -10.26 -4.24
N LYS A 327 15.48 -9.13 -4.73
CA LYS A 327 16.74 -8.53 -4.23
C LYS A 327 16.48 -7.46 -3.18
N PHE A 328 15.44 -6.65 -3.39
CA PHE A 328 15.17 -5.51 -2.52
C PHE A 328 14.54 -5.91 -1.19
N ALA A 329 13.60 -6.87 -1.16
CA ALA A 329 12.94 -7.26 0.09
C ALA A 329 13.93 -7.82 1.15
N PRO A 330 14.86 -8.73 0.83
CA PRO A 330 15.90 -9.15 1.78
C PRO A 330 16.81 -8.01 2.25
N LEU A 331 17.13 -7.06 1.38
CA LEU A 331 17.90 -5.87 1.73
C LEU A 331 17.14 -5.01 2.74
N ALA A 332 15.85 -4.75 2.50
CA ALA A 332 14.99 -3.98 3.39
C ALA A 332 14.84 -4.68 4.75
N VAL A 333 14.61 -6.00 4.78
CA VAL A 333 14.57 -6.80 6.02
C VAL A 333 15.87 -6.65 6.81
N LYS A 334 17.02 -6.84 6.16
CA LYS A 334 18.33 -6.67 6.79
C LYS A 334 18.55 -5.26 7.33
N PHE A 335 18.17 -4.25 6.57
CA PHE A 335 18.30 -2.84 6.96
C PHE A 335 17.44 -2.53 8.18
N LEU A 336 16.15 -2.90 8.16
CA LEU A 336 15.20 -2.66 9.24
C LEU A 336 15.50 -3.49 10.50
N GLY A 337 16.11 -4.66 10.36
CA GLY A 337 16.48 -5.55 11.47
C GLY A 337 17.72 -5.14 12.26
N ARG A 338 18.58 -4.26 11.71
CA ARG A 338 19.82 -3.78 12.37
C ARG A 338 19.62 -2.94 13.62
#